data_ae9f277db88e453e41cac24d2a95f908
#
_entry.id   ae9f277db88e453e41cac24d2a95f908
#
_cell.length_a   1.000
_cell.length_b   1.000
_cell.length_c   1.000
_cell.angle_alpha   90.00
_cell.angle_beta   90.00
_cell.angle_gamma   90.00
#
_symmetry.space_group_name_H-M   'P 1'
#
loop_
_entity.id
_entity.type
_entity.pdbx_description
1 polymer ?
#
loop_
_entity_poly.entity_id
_entity_poly.type
_entity_poly.pdbx_seq_one_letter_code
_entity_poly.pdbx_strand_id
1 'polypeptide(L)'
;MSMDGRNAGPLALLAPADTPHMAVGRRSDGAHTAARHHVWMESATIVRIARDGVTILLAAVLGACATLRTDVPKPASSAIAGVADSASTRYVAGEIAAHPGESGFRVLQGNANALMSRVVLADSARHSIDVQYYIFVNDSTGRLLAQRLLSAADRGVRVRILLDDLDISKEDRLLDALDAHPNIEVRLFNPFRFRQRSLLSKAGQFLIEGARLNRRMHNKSFIVDGMQAIVGGRNIGDAYFDAGDDVHFRDLDVLAIGPVVPQVAAMFDRYWNSDAAFPVTAYGADANADHLARLRDRLLREARAFSESDYAQAAAEEMPNGPSAERKGAWYWGDARLVADDPEKVDPDVERNTMHIAPAVKTVLDGARQQALLVSPYFIPGKLGVQLLAALAQRGAEIEVLTNSLAATDEPEVHAGYARYREDLLDAGIALYEFKPIGGRTGQRAYGTSSGVSLHAKTMVVDHHQVFVGSMNFDPRSRSLNTEMGVIVDSPGLAGAIERFFASASAPDNAYHVVLDAGDGGSKTMQWITREGEVERRYTHDPQTSVWKRTKVQLLGLLPIEGLL
;
A
#
# COMPACT_ATOMS: atom_id res chain seq x y z
N MET A 1 -45.93 -7.22 41.95
CA MET A 1 -46.23 -6.24 43.02
C MET A 1 -45.85 -4.91 42.42
N SER A 2 -46.76 -4.25 41.81
CA SER A 2 -47.86 -3.44 42.29
C SER A 2 -47.38 -2.11 42.85
N MET A 3 -47.72 -1.15 42.17
CA MET A 3 -48.59 0.04 42.22
C MET A 3 -47.80 1.33 42.33
N ASP A 4 -48.00 2.25 41.48
CA ASP A 4 -49.12 3.23 41.31
C ASP A 4 -48.76 4.52 42.03
N GLY A 5 -48.90 5.64 41.47
CA GLY A 5 -49.94 6.43 41.01
C GLY A 5 -49.56 7.92 40.96
N ARG A 6 -49.98 8.57 39.88
CA ARG A 6 -50.90 9.69 39.74
C ARG A 6 -50.63 10.97 40.56
N ASN A 7 -50.65 12.14 40.01
CA ASN A 7 -51.71 13.02 39.48
C ASN A 7 -51.10 14.39 39.17
N ALA A 8 -51.32 14.99 38.11
CA ALA A 8 -52.44 15.80 37.55
C ALA A 8 -52.47 17.26 38.04
N GLY A 9 -52.29 18.17 37.15
CA GLY A 9 -52.70 19.43 36.72
C GLY A 9 -53.59 20.32 37.68
N PRO A 10 -54.29 21.36 37.24
CA PRO A 10 -54.04 22.37 36.20
C PRO A 10 -54.37 23.80 36.68
N LEU A 11 -54.78 24.73 35.76
CA LEU A 11 -55.51 26.02 35.92
C LEU A 11 -54.62 27.28 36.08
N ALA A 12 -54.95 28.42 35.51
CA ALA A 12 -55.94 28.92 34.59
C ALA A 12 -55.68 30.41 34.34
N LEU A 13 -56.03 30.87 33.13
CA LEU A 13 -56.78 32.10 32.84
C LEU A 13 -56.52 33.39 33.65
N LEU A 14 -56.21 34.46 32.91
CA LEU A 14 -56.98 35.73 32.94
C LEU A 14 -56.57 36.68 31.81
N ALA A 15 -57.50 36.98 30.93
CA ALA A 15 -57.68 38.23 30.19
C ALA A 15 -58.90 38.93 30.83
N PRO A 16 -59.38 40.12 30.45
CA PRO A 16 -58.98 41.13 29.45
C PRO A 16 -59.06 42.58 29.99
N ALA A 17 -58.85 43.59 29.17
CA ALA A 17 -59.60 44.83 29.05
C ALA A 17 -58.94 45.83 28.14
N ASP A 18 -59.54 46.14 27.10
CA ASP A 18 -60.36 47.29 26.60
C ASP A 18 -59.60 48.44 25.90
N THR A 19 -60.13 48.68 24.77
CA THR A 19 -59.91 49.73 23.78
C THR A 19 -60.12 51.16 24.28
N PRO A 20 -59.69 52.25 23.56
CA PRO A 20 -60.64 52.79 22.56
C PRO A 20 -60.06 53.25 21.22
N HIS A 21 -60.97 53.32 20.26
CA HIS A 21 -60.94 53.86 18.94
C HIS A 21 -60.29 55.25 18.74
N MET A 22 -59.58 55.42 17.65
CA MET A 22 -59.72 56.61 16.79
C MET A 22 -59.46 56.25 15.31
N ALA A 23 -60.46 56.57 14.53
CA ALA A 23 -60.42 56.52 13.07
C ALA A 23 -59.65 57.73 12.53
N VAL A 24 -59.06 57.62 11.34
CA VAL A 24 -59.09 58.47 10.15
C VAL A 24 -57.92 58.19 9.22
N GLY A 25 -58.19 58.00 7.94
CA GLY A 25 -57.22 58.27 6.86
C GLY A 25 -56.96 57.15 5.86
N ARG A 26 -57.89 56.89 4.95
CA ARG A 26 -57.55 56.22 3.66
C ARG A 26 -56.59 57.08 2.90
N ARG A 27 -55.41 56.56 2.56
CA ARG A 27 -54.71 56.91 1.30
C ARG A 27 -53.99 55.68 0.76
N SER A 28 -54.28 55.44 -0.48
CA SER A 28 -53.72 54.56 -1.48
C SER A 28 -52.27 54.16 -1.32
N ASP A 29 -51.97 52.86 -1.16
CA ASP A 29 -50.66 52.26 -1.44
C ASP A 29 -50.82 50.91 -2.17
N GLY A 30 -51.34 51.00 -3.40
CA GLY A 30 -51.44 49.88 -4.34
C GLY A 30 -50.16 49.61 -5.18
N ALA A 31 -49.10 50.43 -5.00
CA ALA A 31 -47.93 50.36 -5.87
C ALA A 31 -46.70 49.62 -5.30
N HIS A 32 -46.62 49.42 -3.95
CA HIS A 32 -45.46 48.79 -3.33
C HIS A 32 -45.56 47.27 -3.15
N THR A 33 -46.73 46.67 -3.26
CA THR A 33 -46.93 45.22 -3.15
C THR A 33 -46.64 44.49 -4.46
N ALA A 34 -46.93 45.09 -5.62
CA ALA A 34 -46.66 44.51 -6.92
C ALA A 34 -45.12 44.42 -7.24
N ALA A 35 -44.35 45.43 -6.82
CA ALA A 35 -42.90 45.46 -7.03
C ALA A 35 -42.14 44.40 -6.19
N ARG A 36 -42.62 44.12 -4.93
CA ARG A 36 -42.02 43.08 -4.11
C ARG A 36 -42.29 41.65 -4.60
N HIS A 37 -43.46 41.38 -5.15
CA HIS A 37 -43.76 40.06 -5.76
C HIS A 37 -43.00 39.81 -7.04
N HIS A 38 -42.71 40.83 -7.87
CA HIS A 38 -41.88 40.66 -9.08
C HIS A 38 -40.42 40.35 -8.75
N VAL A 39 -39.82 41.04 -7.79
CA VAL A 39 -38.43 40.80 -7.38
C VAL A 39 -38.25 39.40 -6.76
N TRP A 40 -39.22 38.89 -6.01
CA TRP A 40 -39.17 37.53 -5.44
C TRP A 40 -39.36 36.43 -6.53
N MET A 41 -40.20 36.66 -7.52
CA MET A 41 -40.40 35.73 -8.64
C MET A 41 -39.19 35.67 -9.58
N GLU A 42 -38.52 36.79 -9.84
CA GLU A 42 -37.27 36.80 -10.64
C GLU A 42 -36.14 36.12 -9.91
N SER A 43 -35.98 36.35 -8.60
CA SER A 43 -34.95 35.68 -7.78
C SER A 43 -35.15 34.17 -7.71
N ALA A 44 -36.40 33.69 -7.55
CA ALA A 44 -36.71 32.26 -7.54
C ALA A 44 -36.48 31.60 -8.90
N THR A 45 -36.70 32.31 -9.98
CA THR A 45 -36.45 31.84 -11.36
C THR A 45 -34.95 31.77 -11.64
N ILE A 46 -34.16 32.78 -11.24
CA ILE A 46 -32.69 32.79 -11.38
C ILE A 46 -32.05 31.65 -10.58
N VAL A 47 -32.51 31.42 -9.34
CA VAL A 47 -32.04 30.31 -8.49
C VAL A 47 -32.40 28.95 -9.10
N ARG A 48 -33.58 28.79 -9.69
CA ARG A 48 -33.95 27.57 -10.43
C ARG A 48 -33.08 27.35 -11.67
N ILE A 49 -32.91 28.37 -12.52
CA ILE A 49 -32.06 28.27 -13.71
C ILE A 49 -30.60 27.96 -13.33
N ALA A 50 -30.08 28.59 -12.28
CA ALA A 50 -28.74 28.30 -11.79
C ALA A 50 -28.63 26.85 -11.27
N ARG A 51 -29.63 26.38 -10.50
CA ARG A 51 -29.68 24.98 -10.00
C ARG A 51 -29.82 23.98 -11.13
N ASP A 52 -30.70 24.22 -12.08
CA ASP A 52 -30.93 23.35 -13.23
C ASP A 52 -29.72 23.36 -14.19
N GLY A 53 -29.07 24.51 -14.36
CA GLY A 53 -27.81 24.66 -15.09
C GLY A 53 -26.66 23.91 -14.44
N VAL A 54 -26.55 23.98 -13.09
CA VAL A 54 -25.56 23.17 -12.32
C VAL A 54 -25.86 21.67 -12.42
N THR A 55 -27.15 21.30 -12.38
CA THR A 55 -27.56 19.88 -12.51
C THR A 55 -27.29 19.35 -13.92
N ILE A 56 -27.56 20.14 -14.96
CA ILE A 56 -27.25 19.76 -16.34
C ILE A 56 -25.74 19.70 -16.57
N LEU A 57 -24.98 20.65 -16.02
CA LEU A 57 -23.52 20.62 -16.08
C LEU A 57 -22.93 19.41 -15.36
N LEU A 58 -23.45 19.08 -14.17
CA LEU A 58 -23.09 17.86 -13.47
C LEU A 58 -23.46 16.59 -14.28
N ALA A 59 -24.64 16.54 -14.86
CA ALA A 59 -25.08 15.43 -15.70
C ALA A 59 -24.24 15.31 -16.99
N ALA A 60 -23.88 16.43 -17.61
CA ALA A 60 -23.02 16.46 -18.80
C ALA A 60 -21.56 16.06 -18.46
N VAL A 61 -21.06 16.49 -17.30
CA VAL A 61 -19.74 16.07 -16.77
C VAL A 61 -19.73 14.57 -16.41
N LEU A 62 -20.83 14.03 -15.88
CA LEU A 62 -20.97 12.60 -15.57
C LEU A 62 -21.20 11.74 -16.82
N GLY A 63 -21.82 12.28 -17.88
CA GLY A 63 -22.09 11.57 -19.14
C GLY A 63 -20.91 11.47 -20.11
N ALA A 64 -19.84 12.23 -19.90
CA ALA A 64 -18.65 12.24 -20.78
C ALA A 64 -17.55 11.28 -20.34
N CYS A 65 -17.80 10.41 -19.33
CA CYS A 65 -16.79 9.57 -18.70
C CYS A 65 -16.99 8.13 -19.08
N ALA A 66 -15.89 7.43 -19.35
CA ALA A 66 -15.91 5.98 -19.43
C ALA A 66 -16.41 5.42 -18.07
N THR A 67 -17.56 4.77 -18.11
CA THR A 67 -18.18 4.13 -16.93
C THR A 67 -17.82 2.68 -16.92
N LEU A 68 -17.47 2.13 -15.76
CA LEU A 68 -17.19 0.71 -15.58
C LEU A 68 -18.41 -0.13 -16.01
N ARG A 69 -18.24 -0.96 -17.02
CA ARG A 69 -19.23 -1.92 -17.47
C ARG A 69 -19.10 -3.22 -16.68
N THR A 70 -20.14 -3.61 -16.00
CA THR A 70 -20.16 -4.84 -15.18
C THR A 70 -20.60 -6.08 -15.96
N ASP A 71 -21.07 -5.90 -17.21
CA ASP A 71 -21.56 -6.95 -18.12
C ASP A 71 -20.47 -7.50 -19.05
N VAL A 72 -19.20 -7.07 -18.87
CA VAL A 72 -18.08 -7.55 -19.71
C VAL A 72 -17.69 -8.97 -19.30
N PRO A 73 -17.51 -9.89 -20.28
CA PRO A 73 -17.04 -11.23 -19.99
C PRO A 73 -15.69 -11.22 -19.26
N LYS A 74 -15.59 -11.95 -18.16
CA LYS A 74 -14.36 -12.17 -17.39
C LYS A 74 -14.16 -13.70 -17.19
N PRO A 75 -13.68 -14.41 -18.23
CA PRO A 75 -13.54 -15.86 -18.15
C PRO A 75 -12.61 -16.24 -17.00
N ALA A 76 -13.02 -17.25 -16.23
CA ALA A 76 -12.16 -17.78 -15.18
C ALA A 76 -10.94 -18.46 -15.78
N SER A 77 -9.79 -18.26 -15.16
CA SER A 77 -8.56 -18.97 -15.53
C SER A 77 -7.73 -19.29 -14.28
N SER A 78 -6.91 -20.35 -14.38
CA SER A 78 -6.09 -20.83 -13.28
C SER A 78 -4.62 -20.82 -13.64
N ALA A 79 -3.77 -20.83 -12.62
CA ALA A 79 -2.32 -20.95 -12.76
C ALA A 79 -1.97 -22.24 -13.54
N ILE A 80 -0.91 -22.15 -14.33
CA ILE A 80 -0.35 -23.31 -15.00
C ILE A 80 0.57 -24.03 -14.02
N ALA A 81 0.36 -25.34 -13.86
CA ALA A 81 1.22 -26.15 -13.00
C ALA A 81 2.67 -26.17 -13.54
N GLY A 82 3.62 -26.13 -12.63
CA GLY A 82 5.04 -26.08 -12.99
C GLY A 82 5.51 -27.33 -13.74
N VAL A 83 6.28 -27.11 -14.82
CA VAL A 83 6.89 -28.16 -15.64
C VAL A 83 8.38 -27.91 -15.76
N ALA A 84 9.19 -28.95 -15.48
CA ALA A 84 10.66 -28.87 -15.52
C ALA A 84 11.21 -29.15 -16.94
N ASP A 85 10.87 -28.31 -17.91
CA ASP A 85 11.22 -28.48 -19.33
C ASP A 85 12.28 -27.49 -19.86
N SER A 86 12.59 -26.46 -19.10
CA SER A 86 13.66 -25.48 -19.40
C SER A 86 14.91 -25.70 -18.53
N ALA A 87 16.03 -25.07 -18.84
CA ALA A 87 17.21 -25.13 -18.00
C ALA A 87 16.96 -24.53 -16.61
N SER A 88 16.21 -23.42 -16.52
CA SER A 88 15.84 -22.76 -15.26
C SER A 88 14.93 -23.65 -14.42
N THR A 89 13.84 -24.16 -15.01
CA THR A 89 12.87 -24.99 -14.28
C THR A 89 13.44 -26.35 -13.87
N ARG A 90 14.34 -26.95 -14.68
CA ARG A 90 15.08 -28.17 -14.27
C ARG A 90 16.03 -27.93 -13.10
N TYR A 91 16.73 -26.78 -13.09
CA TYR A 91 17.57 -26.41 -11.94
C TYR A 91 16.73 -26.28 -10.67
N VAL A 92 15.62 -25.53 -10.74
CA VAL A 92 14.70 -25.35 -9.61
C VAL A 92 14.12 -26.69 -9.13
N ALA A 93 13.71 -27.56 -10.06
CA ALA A 93 13.20 -28.90 -9.73
C ALA A 93 14.27 -29.76 -9.01
N GLY A 94 15.53 -29.65 -9.42
CA GLY A 94 16.66 -30.32 -8.75
C GLY A 94 16.89 -29.82 -7.32
N GLU A 95 16.84 -28.51 -7.11
CA GLU A 95 16.94 -27.91 -5.77
C GLU A 95 15.78 -28.37 -4.85
N ILE A 96 14.54 -28.34 -5.38
CA ILE A 96 13.36 -28.79 -4.62
C ILE A 96 13.47 -30.29 -4.28
N ALA A 97 13.92 -31.12 -5.21
CA ALA A 97 14.08 -32.56 -4.98
C ALA A 97 15.14 -32.89 -3.89
N ALA A 98 16.14 -32.02 -3.72
CA ALA A 98 17.14 -32.14 -2.67
C ALA A 98 16.61 -31.76 -1.27
N HIS A 99 15.47 -31.05 -1.19
CA HIS A 99 14.87 -30.56 0.06
C HIS A 99 13.36 -30.89 0.10
N PRO A 100 12.99 -32.17 0.23
CA PRO A 100 11.59 -32.62 0.14
C PRO A 100 10.73 -32.00 1.26
N GLY A 101 9.63 -31.38 0.88
CA GLY A 101 8.67 -30.75 1.82
C GLY A 101 9.01 -29.31 2.20
N GLU A 102 10.24 -28.85 2.00
CA GLU A 102 10.66 -27.49 2.30
C GLU A 102 10.55 -26.56 1.09
N SER A 103 10.41 -25.27 1.36
CA SER A 103 10.53 -24.21 0.37
C SER A 103 11.86 -23.49 0.51
N GLY A 104 12.45 -23.15 -0.63
CA GLY A 104 13.72 -22.41 -0.69
C GLY A 104 13.48 -20.93 -0.92
N PHE A 105 14.26 -20.09 -0.23
CA PHE A 105 14.15 -18.63 -0.32
C PHE A 105 15.49 -17.98 -0.60
N ARG A 106 15.46 -16.91 -1.41
CA ARG A 106 16.56 -15.95 -1.56
C ARG A 106 16.07 -14.55 -1.23
N VAL A 107 16.82 -13.84 -0.41
CA VAL A 107 16.47 -12.46 -0.03
C VAL A 107 16.88 -11.50 -1.13
N LEU A 108 15.95 -10.65 -1.56
CA LEU A 108 16.12 -9.60 -2.55
C LEU A 108 16.07 -8.22 -1.85
N GLN A 109 17.13 -7.89 -1.08
CA GLN A 109 17.20 -6.61 -0.39
C GLN A 109 17.80 -5.48 -1.23
N GLY A 110 18.70 -5.80 -2.19
CA GLY A 110 19.26 -4.82 -3.13
C GLY A 110 18.22 -4.42 -4.18
N ASN A 111 18.04 -3.11 -4.40
CA ASN A 111 16.99 -2.62 -5.28
C ASN A 111 17.24 -3.00 -6.74
N ALA A 112 18.48 -2.89 -7.21
CA ALA A 112 18.88 -3.34 -8.55
C ALA A 112 18.71 -4.86 -8.72
N ASN A 113 19.14 -5.65 -7.73
CA ASN A 113 18.97 -7.11 -7.73
C ASN A 113 17.49 -7.52 -7.77
N ALA A 114 16.62 -6.83 -7.02
CA ALA A 114 15.19 -7.10 -7.02
C ALA A 114 14.52 -6.83 -8.40
N LEU A 115 14.95 -5.77 -9.13
CA LEU A 115 14.51 -5.51 -10.50
C LEU A 115 15.02 -6.59 -11.45
N MET A 116 16.33 -6.85 -11.42
CA MET A 116 16.97 -7.80 -12.34
C MET A 116 16.47 -9.23 -12.14
N SER A 117 16.12 -9.63 -10.90
CA SER A 117 15.47 -10.92 -10.65
C SER A 117 14.14 -11.05 -11.40
N ARG A 118 13.30 -10.00 -11.42
CA ARG A 118 12.05 -9.99 -12.21
C ARG A 118 12.30 -10.03 -13.71
N VAL A 119 13.31 -9.29 -14.19
CA VAL A 119 13.74 -9.30 -15.61
C VAL A 119 14.19 -10.70 -16.03
N VAL A 120 15.10 -11.33 -15.27
CA VAL A 120 15.61 -12.67 -15.57
C VAL A 120 14.51 -13.73 -15.55
N LEU A 121 13.60 -13.63 -14.57
CA LEU A 121 12.44 -14.54 -14.49
C LEU A 121 11.52 -14.36 -15.71
N ALA A 122 11.21 -13.13 -16.12
CA ALA A 122 10.38 -12.86 -17.29
C ALA A 122 11.05 -13.35 -18.59
N ASP A 123 12.37 -13.16 -18.70
CA ASP A 123 13.13 -13.61 -19.88
C ASP A 123 13.22 -15.14 -19.96
N SER A 124 13.27 -15.83 -18.81
CA SER A 124 13.35 -17.30 -18.73
C SER A 124 12.01 -18.01 -18.82
N ALA A 125 10.89 -17.29 -18.66
CA ALA A 125 9.53 -17.85 -18.70
C ALA A 125 9.23 -18.60 -20.00
N ARG A 126 8.52 -19.75 -19.86
CA ARG A 126 8.12 -20.64 -20.95
C ARG A 126 6.61 -20.82 -21.07
N HIS A 127 5.89 -20.83 -19.96
CA HIS A 127 4.48 -21.18 -19.92
C HIS A 127 3.60 -20.05 -19.42
N SER A 128 3.96 -19.43 -18.28
CA SER A 128 3.11 -18.40 -17.67
C SER A 128 3.87 -17.40 -16.83
N ILE A 129 3.34 -16.17 -16.80
CA ILE A 129 3.71 -15.13 -15.84
C ILE A 129 2.42 -14.59 -15.26
N ASP A 130 2.28 -14.62 -13.92
CA ASP A 130 1.16 -14.02 -13.20
C ASP A 130 1.69 -12.89 -12.31
N VAL A 131 1.21 -11.67 -12.54
CA VAL A 131 1.71 -10.43 -11.93
C VAL A 131 0.59 -9.77 -11.12
N GLN A 132 0.82 -9.53 -9.83
CA GLN A 132 -0.13 -8.84 -8.96
C GLN A 132 0.58 -7.73 -8.20
N TYR A 133 0.12 -6.47 -8.35
CA TYR A 133 0.69 -5.32 -7.66
C TYR A 133 -0.35 -4.29 -7.25
N TYR A 134 -0.05 -3.56 -6.18
CA TYR A 134 -0.80 -2.39 -5.75
C TYR A 134 -0.47 -1.18 -6.62
N ILE A 135 0.81 -0.93 -6.88
CA ILE A 135 1.30 0.16 -7.74
C ILE A 135 2.16 -0.41 -8.87
N PHE A 136 1.87 0.03 -10.09
CA PHE A 136 2.69 -0.24 -11.29
C PHE A 136 2.79 1.07 -12.09
N VAL A 137 3.94 1.75 -11.97
CA VAL A 137 4.14 3.08 -12.56
C VAL A 137 4.71 2.94 -13.98
N ASN A 138 4.28 3.81 -14.90
CA ASN A 138 4.80 3.89 -16.26
C ASN A 138 6.05 4.79 -16.32
N ASP A 139 7.03 4.46 -15.51
CA ASP A 139 8.36 5.06 -15.46
C ASP A 139 9.41 4.15 -16.11
N SER A 140 10.70 4.37 -15.87
CA SER A 140 11.76 3.61 -16.56
C SER A 140 11.72 2.13 -16.23
N THR A 141 11.58 1.77 -14.96
CA THR A 141 11.55 0.38 -14.50
C THR A 141 10.24 -0.32 -14.84
N GLY A 142 9.10 0.38 -14.70
CA GLY A 142 7.79 -0.16 -15.10
C GLY A 142 7.71 -0.43 -16.60
N ARG A 143 8.26 0.47 -17.45
CA ARG A 143 8.33 0.25 -18.90
C ARG A 143 9.29 -0.87 -19.28
N LEU A 144 10.43 -0.99 -18.60
CA LEU A 144 11.33 -2.13 -18.78
C LEU A 144 10.60 -3.44 -18.49
N LEU A 145 9.91 -3.53 -17.36
CA LEU A 145 9.18 -4.74 -16.98
C LEU A 145 8.02 -5.02 -17.96
N ALA A 146 7.25 -4.00 -18.36
CA ALA A 146 6.22 -4.13 -19.38
C ALA A 146 6.77 -4.66 -20.72
N GLN A 147 7.97 -4.19 -21.12
CA GLN A 147 8.66 -4.69 -22.30
C GLN A 147 9.03 -6.18 -22.16
N ARG A 148 9.50 -6.62 -20.97
CA ARG A 148 9.85 -8.04 -20.73
C ARG A 148 8.60 -8.93 -20.73
N LEU A 149 7.49 -8.47 -20.15
CA LEU A 149 6.20 -9.16 -20.19
C LEU A 149 5.67 -9.30 -21.62
N LEU A 150 5.74 -8.22 -22.42
CA LEU A 150 5.37 -8.25 -23.83
C LEU A 150 6.26 -9.21 -24.64
N SER A 151 7.57 -9.17 -24.41
CA SER A 151 8.50 -10.10 -25.07
C SER A 151 8.26 -11.57 -24.67
N ALA A 152 7.87 -11.84 -23.43
CA ALA A 152 7.46 -13.18 -22.99
C ALA A 152 6.18 -13.62 -23.72
N ALA A 153 5.20 -12.76 -23.82
CA ALA A 153 3.96 -13.02 -24.56
C ALA A 153 4.21 -13.27 -26.07
N ASP A 154 5.14 -12.53 -26.69
CA ASP A 154 5.58 -12.74 -28.08
C ASP A 154 6.21 -14.15 -28.27
N ARG A 155 6.81 -14.74 -27.21
CA ARG A 155 7.32 -16.12 -27.22
C ARG A 155 6.23 -17.18 -26.99
N GLY A 156 4.97 -16.77 -26.76
CA GLY A 156 3.83 -17.68 -26.49
C GLY A 156 3.55 -17.90 -25.01
N VAL A 157 4.23 -17.17 -24.11
CA VAL A 157 3.97 -17.24 -22.66
C VAL A 157 2.63 -16.57 -22.35
N ARG A 158 1.77 -17.22 -21.56
CA ARG A 158 0.54 -16.60 -21.04
C ARG A 158 0.91 -15.60 -19.94
N VAL A 159 0.45 -14.36 -20.06
CA VAL A 159 0.68 -13.30 -19.08
C VAL A 159 -0.66 -12.82 -18.52
N ARG A 160 -0.81 -12.87 -17.20
CA ARG A 160 -1.94 -12.26 -16.47
C ARG A 160 -1.43 -11.14 -15.58
N ILE A 161 -2.02 -9.95 -15.69
CA ILE A 161 -1.63 -8.77 -14.93
C ILE A 161 -2.83 -8.30 -14.12
N LEU A 162 -2.75 -8.35 -12.79
CA LEU A 162 -3.76 -7.89 -11.85
C LEU A 162 -3.24 -6.70 -11.06
N LEU A 163 -3.86 -5.54 -11.23
CA LEU A 163 -3.42 -4.30 -10.59
C LEU A 163 -4.55 -3.68 -9.77
N ASP A 164 -4.21 -3.07 -8.63
CA ASP A 164 -5.15 -2.20 -7.92
C ASP A 164 -5.38 -0.91 -8.70
N ASP A 165 -6.59 -0.35 -8.63
CA ASP A 165 -6.98 0.81 -9.45
C ASP A 165 -6.72 2.18 -8.81
N LEU A 166 -6.07 2.27 -7.64
CA LEU A 166 -5.96 3.56 -6.95
C LEU A 166 -5.22 4.63 -7.76
N ASP A 167 -4.10 4.28 -8.39
CA ASP A 167 -3.22 5.22 -9.12
C ASP A 167 -3.06 4.90 -10.62
N ILE A 168 -3.75 3.87 -11.08
CA ILE A 168 -3.57 3.29 -12.42
C ILE A 168 -4.20 4.13 -13.54
N SER A 169 -5.09 5.08 -13.26
CA SER A 169 -5.80 5.87 -14.30
C SER A 169 -4.90 6.69 -15.23
N LYS A 170 -3.63 6.89 -14.85
CA LYS A 170 -2.62 7.52 -15.72
C LYS A 170 -2.03 6.53 -16.72
N GLU A 171 -2.15 5.24 -16.42
CA GLU A 171 -1.52 4.12 -17.13
C GLU A 171 -2.47 3.39 -18.09
N ASP A 172 -3.73 3.81 -18.16
CA ASP A 172 -4.78 3.17 -18.98
C ASP A 172 -4.30 2.83 -20.40
N ARG A 173 -3.62 3.77 -21.08
CA ARG A 173 -3.14 3.56 -22.45
C ARG A 173 -2.06 2.47 -22.56
N LEU A 174 -1.24 2.30 -21.54
CA LEU A 174 -0.24 1.24 -21.49
C LEU A 174 -0.94 -0.11 -21.31
N LEU A 175 -1.87 -0.17 -20.35
CA LEU A 175 -2.59 -1.39 -20.01
C LEU A 175 -3.50 -1.86 -21.13
N ASP A 176 -4.25 -0.93 -21.74
CA ASP A 176 -5.08 -1.22 -22.91
C ASP A 176 -4.27 -1.77 -24.08
N ALA A 177 -3.10 -1.17 -24.34
CA ALA A 177 -2.24 -1.62 -25.43
C ALA A 177 -1.58 -2.97 -25.14
N LEU A 178 -1.27 -3.29 -23.88
CA LEU A 178 -0.78 -4.62 -23.49
C LEU A 178 -1.89 -5.68 -23.63
N ASP A 179 -3.11 -5.37 -23.19
CA ASP A 179 -4.28 -6.27 -23.27
C ASP A 179 -4.70 -6.59 -24.72
N ALA A 180 -4.27 -5.75 -25.70
CA ALA A 180 -4.44 -6.06 -27.13
C ALA A 180 -3.60 -7.26 -27.62
N HIS A 181 -2.63 -7.74 -26.82
CA HIS A 181 -1.85 -8.91 -27.17
C HIS A 181 -2.61 -10.20 -26.83
N PRO A 182 -2.70 -11.21 -27.74
CA PRO A 182 -3.52 -12.41 -27.54
C PRO A 182 -3.11 -13.26 -26.33
N ASN A 183 -1.87 -13.13 -25.85
CA ASN A 183 -1.34 -13.87 -24.70
C ASN A 183 -1.24 -13.01 -23.42
N ILE A 184 -1.74 -11.77 -23.42
CA ILE A 184 -1.77 -10.92 -22.24
C ILE A 184 -3.22 -10.62 -21.89
N GLU A 185 -3.59 -10.76 -20.61
CA GLU A 185 -4.86 -10.32 -20.07
C GLU A 185 -4.60 -9.41 -18.87
N VAL A 186 -5.25 -8.23 -18.84
CA VAL A 186 -5.10 -7.25 -17.78
C VAL A 186 -6.41 -7.08 -17.04
N ARG A 187 -6.39 -7.21 -15.72
CA ARG A 187 -7.54 -6.92 -14.84
C ARG A 187 -7.18 -5.87 -13.80
N LEU A 188 -8.18 -5.06 -13.47
CA LEU A 188 -8.12 -4.06 -12.41
C LEU A 188 -8.94 -4.56 -11.22
N PHE A 189 -8.34 -4.50 -10.04
CA PHE A 189 -8.99 -4.91 -8.80
C PHE A 189 -9.65 -3.71 -8.11
N ASN A 190 -10.87 -3.88 -7.66
CA ASN A 190 -11.70 -2.89 -6.97
C ASN A 190 -11.71 -1.51 -7.66
N PRO A 191 -12.04 -1.46 -8.97
CA PRO A 191 -11.88 -0.28 -9.78
C PRO A 191 -12.87 0.84 -9.43
N PHE A 192 -12.49 2.08 -9.75
CA PHE A 192 -13.39 3.23 -9.73
C PHE A 192 -14.48 3.06 -10.79
N ARG A 193 -15.72 3.44 -10.47
CA ARG A 193 -16.82 3.35 -11.46
C ARG A 193 -16.67 4.31 -12.63
N PHE A 194 -16.06 5.47 -12.39
CA PHE A 194 -15.87 6.49 -13.40
C PHE A 194 -14.38 6.78 -13.60
N ARG A 195 -13.89 6.59 -14.83
CA ARG A 195 -12.51 6.84 -15.25
C ARG A 195 -12.30 8.33 -15.51
N GLN A 196 -12.27 9.15 -14.47
CA GLN A 196 -11.96 10.58 -14.61
C GLN A 196 -10.61 10.95 -13.99
N ARG A 197 -9.88 11.82 -14.71
CA ARG A 197 -8.58 12.35 -14.25
C ARG A 197 -8.72 13.53 -13.29
N SER A 198 -9.94 14.07 -13.07
CA SER A 198 -10.14 15.25 -12.23
C SER A 198 -10.22 14.86 -10.75
N LEU A 199 -9.54 15.62 -9.90
CA LEU A 199 -9.60 15.45 -8.43
C LEU A 199 -11.03 15.57 -7.89
N LEU A 200 -11.85 16.44 -8.49
CA LEU A 200 -13.25 16.64 -8.10
C LEU A 200 -14.10 15.38 -8.33
N SER A 201 -13.87 14.68 -9.44
CA SER A 201 -14.59 13.44 -9.73
C SER A 201 -14.14 12.30 -8.81
N LYS A 202 -12.84 12.16 -8.55
CA LYS A 202 -12.34 11.20 -7.55
C LYS A 202 -12.94 11.48 -6.18
N ALA A 203 -12.93 12.74 -5.73
CA ALA A 203 -13.52 13.14 -4.47
C ALA A 203 -15.03 12.84 -4.40
N GLY A 204 -15.78 13.10 -5.49
CA GLY A 204 -17.21 12.77 -5.58
C GLY A 204 -17.49 11.27 -5.46
N GLN A 205 -16.68 10.43 -6.09
CA GLN A 205 -16.80 8.97 -5.97
C GLN A 205 -16.47 8.50 -4.54
N PHE A 206 -15.44 9.07 -3.91
CA PHE A 206 -15.13 8.77 -2.50
C PHE A 206 -16.26 9.17 -1.54
N LEU A 207 -17.00 10.23 -1.82
CA LEU A 207 -18.16 10.62 -0.99
C LEU A 207 -19.31 9.60 -1.09
N ILE A 208 -19.46 8.96 -2.25
CA ILE A 208 -20.57 8.01 -2.51
C ILE A 208 -20.17 6.57 -2.15
N GLU A 209 -18.95 6.15 -2.48
CA GLU A 209 -18.45 4.76 -2.38
C GLU A 209 -17.22 4.64 -1.47
N GLY A 210 -16.98 5.62 -0.59
CA GLY A 210 -15.76 5.69 0.20
C GLY A 210 -15.49 4.44 1.04
N ALA A 211 -16.52 3.76 1.54
CA ALA A 211 -16.37 2.51 2.29
C ALA A 211 -15.72 1.41 1.45
N ARG A 212 -16.06 1.30 0.15
CA ARG A 212 -15.45 0.36 -0.80
C ARG A 212 -14.11 0.87 -1.32
N LEU A 213 -14.08 2.11 -1.80
CA LEU A 213 -12.89 2.71 -2.44
C LEU A 213 -11.71 2.91 -1.48
N ASN A 214 -11.95 2.98 -0.17
CA ASN A 214 -10.90 3.05 0.85
C ASN A 214 -10.23 1.69 1.14
N ARG A 215 -10.74 0.60 0.55
CA ARG A 215 -10.22 -0.76 0.70
C ARG A 215 -9.51 -1.16 -0.57
N ARG A 216 -8.21 -1.47 -0.48
CA ARG A 216 -7.36 -1.67 -1.65
C ARG A 216 -6.68 -3.04 -1.61
N MET A 217 -6.30 -3.54 -2.78
CA MET A 217 -5.47 -4.73 -2.90
C MET A 217 -4.00 -4.34 -2.73
N HIS A 218 -3.45 -4.59 -1.54
CA HIS A 218 -2.05 -4.29 -1.26
C HIS A 218 -1.11 -5.49 -1.49
N ASN A 219 -1.60 -6.56 -2.08
CA ASN A 219 -0.85 -7.77 -2.43
C ASN A 219 0.22 -7.49 -3.48
N LYS A 220 1.36 -8.18 -3.39
CA LYS A 220 2.47 -8.08 -4.35
C LYS A 220 3.05 -9.45 -4.61
N SER A 221 2.88 -9.94 -5.84
CA SER A 221 3.46 -11.21 -6.28
C SER A 221 3.85 -11.18 -7.75
N PHE A 222 4.91 -11.93 -8.09
CA PHE A 222 5.38 -12.14 -9.45
C PHE A 222 5.71 -13.63 -9.60
N ILE A 223 4.88 -14.36 -10.31
CA ILE A 223 4.93 -15.83 -10.38
C ILE A 223 5.30 -16.24 -11.80
N VAL A 224 6.25 -17.13 -11.95
CA VAL A 224 6.73 -17.61 -13.25
C VAL A 224 6.66 -19.13 -13.33
N ASP A 225 6.03 -19.61 -14.40
CA ASP A 225 5.91 -21.03 -14.76
C ASP A 225 5.39 -21.92 -13.62
N GLY A 226 4.68 -21.34 -12.62
CA GLY A 226 4.18 -22.05 -11.45
C GLY A 226 5.28 -22.68 -10.56
N MET A 227 6.56 -22.32 -10.77
CA MET A 227 7.70 -22.88 -10.06
C MET A 227 8.50 -21.89 -9.24
N GLN A 228 8.39 -20.61 -9.54
CA GLN A 228 9.14 -19.54 -8.89
C GLN A 228 8.18 -18.39 -8.57
N ALA A 229 8.31 -17.77 -7.40
CA ALA A 229 7.50 -16.60 -7.04
C ALA A 229 8.34 -15.57 -6.29
N ILE A 230 8.19 -14.28 -6.61
CA ILE A 230 8.67 -13.19 -5.79
C ILE A 230 7.50 -12.67 -4.95
N VAL A 231 7.71 -12.56 -3.64
CA VAL A 231 6.74 -12.04 -2.65
C VAL A 231 7.47 -11.03 -1.76
N GLY A 232 6.82 -9.93 -1.40
CA GLY A 232 7.41 -8.94 -0.49
C GLY A 232 6.68 -7.62 -0.46
N GLY A 233 7.43 -6.54 -0.18
CA GLY A 233 6.90 -5.20 0.01
C GLY A 233 6.93 -4.33 -1.25
N ARG A 234 7.83 -4.61 -2.22
CA ARG A 234 8.06 -3.72 -3.39
C ARG A 234 6.89 -3.66 -4.34
N ASN A 235 6.54 -2.46 -4.75
CA ASN A 235 5.75 -2.20 -5.95
C ASN A 235 6.66 -2.10 -7.20
N ILE A 236 6.09 -1.74 -8.34
CA ILE A 236 6.82 -1.50 -9.59
C ILE A 236 6.87 0.00 -9.85
N GLY A 237 8.06 0.56 -9.88
CA GLY A 237 8.35 1.97 -10.13
C GLY A 237 9.77 2.33 -9.74
N ASP A 238 10.32 3.39 -10.34
CA ASP A 238 11.72 3.80 -10.22
C ASP A 238 12.15 4.02 -8.75
N ALA A 239 11.23 4.51 -7.89
CA ALA A 239 11.48 4.70 -6.47
C ALA A 239 11.77 3.40 -5.70
N TYR A 240 11.25 2.26 -6.16
CA TYR A 240 11.44 0.95 -5.52
C TYR A 240 12.70 0.22 -5.99
N PHE A 241 13.36 0.73 -7.04
CA PHE A 241 14.52 0.09 -7.65
C PHE A 241 15.75 1.01 -7.74
N ASP A 242 15.73 2.18 -7.10
CA ASP A 242 16.80 3.19 -7.15
C ASP A 242 17.10 3.71 -8.57
N ALA A 243 16.12 3.68 -9.46
CA ALA A 243 16.30 4.09 -10.86
C ALA A 243 15.87 5.54 -11.13
N GLY A 244 15.31 6.25 -10.14
CA GLY A 244 14.88 7.66 -10.21
C GLY A 244 15.79 8.59 -9.41
N ASP A 245 15.49 9.90 -9.49
CA ASP A 245 16.27 10.95 -8.80
C ASP A 245 15.60 11.45 -7.49
N ASP A 246 14.34 11.03 -7.23
CA ASP A 246 13.54 11.61 -6.14
C ASP A 246 13.61 10.76 -4.85
N VAL A 247 12.52 10.05 -4.53
CA VAL A 247 12.40 9.18 -3.34
C VAL A 247 12.89 7.78 -3.68
N HIS A 248 13.67 7.19 -2.78
CA HIS A 248 14.12 5.81 -2.87
C HIS A 248 13.56 5.01 -1.71
N PHE A 249 13.06 3.80 -1.98
CA PHE A 249 12.55 2.91 -0.95
C PHE A 249 13.56 1.80 -0.62
N ARG A 250 13.89 1.66 0.67
CA ARG A 250 14.60 0.49 1.19
C ARG A 250 13.58 -0.59 1.53
N ASP A 251 13.50 -1.62 0.71
CA ASP A 251 12.50 -2.67 0.81
C ASP A 251 13.14 -4.06 0.79
N LEU A 252 12.34 -5.09 1.06
CA LEU A 252 12.77 -6.48 1.09
C LEU A 252 11.71 -7.37 0.46
N ASP A 253 12.13 -8.15 -0.55
CA ASP A 253 11.36 -9.25 -1.12
C ASP A 253 12.10 -10.57 -0.92
N VAL A 254 11.41 -11.67 -1.15
CA VAL A 254 11.98 -13.01 -1.26
C VAL A 254 11.59 -13.64 -2.60
N LEU A 255 12.58 -14.23 -3.27
CA LEU A 255 12.34 -15.18 -4.35
C LEU A 255 12.15 -16.56 -3.71
N ALA A 256 11.02 -17.19 -3.98
CA ALA A 256 10.62 -18.47 -3.41
C ALA A 256 10.54 -19.57 -4.48
N ILE A 257 10.90 -20.78 -4.09
CA ILE A 257 10.70 -22.03 -4.84
C ILE A 257 10.12 -23.11 -3.91
N GLY A 258 9.57 -24.17 -4.46
CA GLY A 258 9.06 -25.31 -3.68
C GLY A 258 7.57 -25.18 -3.31
N PRO A 259 7.12 -25.91 -2.28
CA PRO A 259 5.70 -26.09 -1.94
C PRO A 259 4.90 -24.81 -1.68
N VAL A 260 5.54 -23.69 -1.34
CA VAL A 260 4.87 -22.40 -1.12
C VAL A 260 4.40 -21.76 -2.44
N VAL A 261 5.06 -22.03 -3.56
CA VAL A 261 4.74 -21.38 -4.86
C VAL A 261 3.33 -21.72 -5.36
N PRO A 262 2.88 -22.98 -5.37
CA PRO A 262 1.49 -23.30 -5.69
C PRO A 262 0.46 -22.60 -4.78
N GLN A 263 0.81 -22.33 -3.50
CA GLN A 263 -0.08 -21.58 -2.60
C GLN A 263 -0.21 -20.11 -3.04
N VAL A 264 0.92 -19.49 -3.46
CA VAL A 264 0.92 -18.13 -4.00
C VAL A 264 0.12 -18.05 -5.30
N ALA A 265 0.26 -19.06 -6.18
CA ALA A 265 -0.48 -19.16 -7.44
C ALA A 265 -1.99 -19.34 -7.20
N ALA A 266 -2.39 -20.19 -6.26
CA ALA A 266 -3.79 -20.38 -5.90
C ALA A 266 -4.41 -19.11 -5.26
N MET A 267 -3.65 -18.35 -4.48
CA MET A 267 -4.07 -17.04 -3.97
C MET A 267 -4.29 -16.06 -5.13
N PHE A 268 -3.33 -15.95 -6.05
CA PHE A 268 -3.49 -15.11 -7.26
C PHE A 268 -4.77 -15.48 -8.03
N ASP A 269 -5.04 -16.76 -8.23
CA ASP A 269 -6.25 -17.23 -8.92
C ASP A 269 -7.54 -16.81 -8.21
N ARG A 270 -7.58 -16.83 -6.88
CA ARG A 270 -8.74 -16.33 -6.10
C ARG A 270 -9.00 -14.85 -6.38
N TYR A 271 -7.95 -14.02 -6.37
CA TYR A 271 -8.08 -12.60 -6.68
C TYR A 271 -8.45 -12.34 -8.13
N TRP A 272 -7.80 -13.06 -9.06
CA TRP A 272 -8.06 -12.97 -10.49
C TRP A 272 -9.51 -13.29 -10.87
N ASN A 273 -10.06 -14.31 -10.25
CA ASN A 273 -11.43 -14.79 -10.54
C ASN A 273 -12.50 -14.14 -9.65
N SER A 274 -12.12 -13.24 -8.72
CA SER A 274 -13.07 -12.61 -7.80
C SER A 274 -14.01 -11.62 -8.49
N ASP A 275 -15.12 -11.30 -7.82
CA ASP A 275 -16.07 -10.29 -8.30
C ASP A 275 -15.47 -8.88 -8.32
N ALA A 276 -14.44 -8.62 -7.51
CA ALA A 276 -13.75 -7.35 -7.46
C ALA A 276 -12.76 -7.12 -8.62
N ALA A 277 -12.41 -8.16 -9.42
CA ALA A 277 -11.50 -8.05 -10.56
C ALA A 277 -12.28 -7.84 -11.86
N PHE A 278 -11.93 -6.81 -12.63
CA PHE A 278 -12.56 -6.46 -13.90
C PHE A 278 -11.52 -6.36 -15.02
N PRO A 279 -11.80 -6.91 -16.23
CA PRO A 279 -10.95 -6.68 -17.38
C PRO A 279 -10.78 -5.18 -17.66
N VAL A 280 -9.62 -4.74 -18.11
CA VAL A 280 -9.39 -3.32 -18.47
C VAL A 280 -10.36 -2.86 -19.57
N THR A 281 -10.78 -3.76 -20.45
CA THR A 281 -11.81 -3.54 -21.48
C THR A 281 -13.19 -3.15 -20.90
N ALA A 282 -13.42 -3.34 -19.60
CA ALA A 282 -14.65 -2.88 -18.95
C ALA A 282 -14.88 -1.36 -19.00
N TYR A 283 -13.84 -0.61 -19.29
CA TYR A 283 -13.94 0.85 -19.54
C TYR A 283 -14.11 1.22 -21.01
N GLY A 284 -14.37 0.27 -21.90
CA GLY A 284 -14.56 0.51 -23.33
C GLY A 284 -13.25 0.84 -24.04
N ALA A 285 -12.16 0.23 -23.62
CA ALA A 285 -10.85 0.41 -24.26
C ALA A 285 -10.88 -0.01 -25.74
N ASP A 286 -10.44 0.89 -26.61
CA ASP A 286 -10.20 0.61 -28.03
C ASP A 286 -8.81 -0.01 -28.24
N ALA A 287 -8.53 -1.09 -27.50
CA ALA A 287 -7.29 -1.84 -27.68
C ALA A 287 -7.26 -2.42 -29.11
N ASN A 288 -6.30 -2.02 -29.90
CA ASN A 288 -6.14 -2.50 -31.26
C ASN A 288 -4.66 -2.80 -31.59
N ALA A 289 -4.45 -3.54 -32.68
CA ALA A 289 -3.11 -3.96 -33.13
C ALA A 289 -2.16 -2.77 -33.39
N ASP A 290 -2.67 -1.62 -33.81
CA ASP A 290 -1.85 -0.43 -34.06
C ASP A 290 -1.34 0.20 -32.75
N HIS A 291 -2.17 0.18 -31.70
CA HIS A 291 -1.76 0.65 -30.36
C HIS A 291 -0.67 -0.26 -29.79
N LEU A 292 -0.84 -1.57 -29.92
CA LEU A 292 0.15 -2.56 -29.49
C LEU A 292 1.48 -2.40 -30.28
N ALA A 293 1.41 -2.21 -31.61
CA ALA A 293 2.61 -2.02 -32.42
C ALA A 293 3.40 -0.77 -32.00
N ARG A 294 2.70 0.36 -31.82
CA ARG A 294 3.33 1.60 -31.33
C ARG A 294 3.92 1.45 -29.93
N LEU A 295 3.22 0.75 -29.04
CA LEU A 295 3.72 0.46 -27.69
C LEU A 295 5.00 -0.39 -27.78
N ARG A 296 5.00 -1.47 -28.56
CA ARG A 296 6.15 -2.37 -28.75
C ARG A 296 7.39 -1.58 -29.20
N ASP A 297 7.25 -0.75 -30.23
CA ASP A 297 8.36 0.06 -30.74
C ASP A 297 8.88 1.05 -29.70
N ARG A 298 7.99 1.67 -28.93
CA ARG A 298 8.36 2.58 -27.85
C ARG A 298 9.14 1.83 -26.76
N LEU A 299 8.57 0.75 -26.23
CA LEU A 299 9.15 -0.02 -25.13
C LEU A 299 10.51 -0.61 -25.53
N LEU A 300 10.70 -1.06 -26.79
CA LEU A 300 12.00 -1.54 -27.29
C LEU A 300 13.06 -0.44 -27.29
N ARG A 301 12.71 0.78 -27.72
CA ARG A 301 13.67 1.90 -27.69
C ARG A 301 14.03 2.28 -26.25
N GLU A 302 13.05 2.36 -25.36
CA GLU A 302 13.24 2.75 -23.96
C GLU A 302 14.03 1.68 -23.19
N ALA A 303 13.78 0.38 -23.43
CA ALA A 303 14.57 -0.70 -22.84
C ALA A 303 16.03 -0.70 -23.29
N ARG A 304 16.32 -0.35 -24.57
CA ARG A 304 17.70 -0.15 -25.04
C ARG A 304 18.38 1.02 -24.35
N ALA A 305 17.71 2.17 -24.28
CA ALA A 305 18.23 3.34 -23.58
C ALA A 305 18.48 3.04 -22.08
N PHE A 306 17.58 2.30 -21.44
CA PHE A 306 17.76 1.86 -20.06
C PHE A 306 18.99 0.95 -19.91
N SER A 307 19.21 0.00 -20.83
CA SER A 307 20.37 -0.92 -20.78
C SER A 307 21.72 -0.20 -20.97
N GLU A 308 21.72 0.97 -21.58
CA GLU A 308 22.89 1.83 -21.81
C GLU A 308 23.08 2.86 -20.68
N SER A 309 22.16 2.94 -19.70
CA SER A 309 22.23 3.90 -18.59
C SER A 309 23.30 3.54 -17.57
N ASP A 310 23.80 4.55 -16.85
CA ASP A 310 24.73 4.37 -15.72
C ASP A 310 24.13 3.46 -14.64
N TYR A 311 22.80 3.54 -14.44
CA TYR A 311 22.08 2.67 -13.51
C TYR A 311 22.21 1.18 -13.92
N ALA A 312 21.94 0.85 -15.19
CA ALA A 312 22.01 -0.53 -15.66
C ALA A 312 23.44 -1.08 -15.60
N GLN A 313 24.44 -0.23 -15.84
CA GLN A 313 25.86 -0.60 -15.71
C GLN A 313 26.20 -0.87 -14.24
N ALA A 314 25.83 0.02 -13.31
CA ALA A 314 26.03 -0.17 -11.87
C ALA A 314 25.30 -1.42 -11.35
N ALA A 315 24.05 -1.64 -11.80
CA ALA A 315 23.28 -2.84 -11.46
C ALA A 315 23.93 -4.14 -11.94
N ALA A 316 24.57 -4.10 -13.12
CA ALA A 316 25.31 -5.25 -13.66
C ALA A 316 26.61 -5.53 -12.88
N GLU A 317 27.26 -4.49 -12.33
CA GLU A 317 28.44 -4.62 -11.47
C GLU A 317 28.08 -5.18 -10.08
N GLU A 318 26.94 -4.79 -9.52
CA GLU A 318 26.41 -5.34 -8.27
C GLU A 318 25.98 -6.81 -8.40
N MET A 319 25.64 -7.26 -9.61
CA MET A 319 25.31 -8.65 -9.89
C MET A 319 26.60 -9.46 -10.08
N PRO A 320 27.01 -10.31 -9.14
CA PRO A 320 28.25 -11.07 -9.28
C PRO A 320 28.17 -11.98 -10.51
N ASN A 321 28.80 -11.57 -11.60
CA ASN A 321 29.06 -12.35 -12.83
C ASN A 321 27.91 -13.18 -13.40
N GLY A 322 26.71 -12.56 -13.57
CA GLY A 322 25.61 -13.11 -14.36
C GLY A 322 24.77 -14.21 -13.70
N PRO A 323 23.80 -14.77 -14.43
CA PRO A 323 22.82 -15.74 -13.90
C PRO A 323 23.40 -16.99 -13.24
N SER A 324 24.69 -17.25 -13.45
CA SER A 324 25.41 -18.40 -12.88
C SER A 324 25.99 -18.14 -11.49
N ALA A 325 26.20 -16.88 -11.08
CA ALA A 325 26.73 -16.56 -9.76
C ALA A 325 25.60 -16.39 -8.73
N GLU A 326 24.41 -15.90 -9.13
CA GLU A 326 23.20 -15.99 -8.29
C GLU A 326 22.82 -17.45 -7.97
N ARG A 327 23.14 -18.40 -8.87
CA ARG A 327 23.02 -19.82 -8.60
C ARG A 327 23.90 -20.31 -7.45
N LYS A 328 24.92 -19.56 -7.03
CA LYS A 328 25.78 -19.85 -5.88
C LYS A 328 25.32 -19.17 -4.59
N GLY A 329 24.35 -18.24 -4.63
CA GLY A 329 23.71 -17.74 -3.44
C GLY A 329 22.94 -18.87 -2.75
N ALA A 330 23.25 -19.17 -1.51
CA ALA A 330 22.59 -20.23 -0.76
C ALA A 330 21.08 -19.97 -0.71
N TRP A 331 20.30 -21.00 -1.03
CA TRP A 331 18.89 -21.01 -0.69
C TRP A 331 18.77 -21.20 0.82
N TYR A 332 17.90 -20.42 1.44
CA TYR A 332 17.46 -20.63 2.81
C TYR A 332 16.23 -21.53 2.77
N TRP A 333 16.37 -22.74 3.28
CA TRP A 333 15.31 -23.76 3.27
C TRP A 333 14.55 -23.76 4.59
N GLY A 334 13.26 -24.08 4.51
CA GLY A 334 12.42 -24.23 5.69
C GLY A 334 10.98 -24.57 5.35
N ASP A 335 10.24 -24.95 6.40
CA ASP A 335 8.78 -25.11 6.31
C ASP A 335 8.15 -23.74 6.10
N ALA A 336 7.28 -23.64 5.10
CA ALA A 336 6.71 -22.37 4.71
C ALA A 336 5.23 -22.48 4.34
N ARG A 337 4.49 -21.45 4.71
CA ARG A 337 3.09 -21.30 4.30
C ARG A 337 2.80 -19.88 3.86
N LEU A 338 1.94 -19.76 2.86
CA LEU A 338 1.34 -18.49 2.49
C LEU A 338 0.27 -18.10 3.51
N VAL A 339 0.23 -16.83 3.87
CA VAL A 339 -0.89 -16.20 4.56
C VAL A 339 -1.37 -15.01 3.74
N ALA A 340 -2.66 -14.92 3.52
CA ALA A 340 -3.25 -13.84 2.73
C ALA A 340 -4.69 -13.60 3.15
N ASP A 341 -5.14 -12.37 2.97
CA ASP A 341 -6.56 -12.04 3.08
C ASP A 341 -7.33 -12.57 1.86
N ASP A 342 -8.63 -12.77 2.01
CA ASP A 342 -9.49 -13.06 0.88
C ASP A 342 -9.87 -11.79 0.10
N PRO A 343 -10.11 -11.89 -1.21
CA PRO A 343 -10.49 -10.74 -2.03
C PRO A 343 -11.79 -10.06 -1.57
N GLU A 344 -12.70 -10.80 -0.92
CA GLU A 344 -13.95 -10.26 -0.35
C GLU A 344 -13.71 -9.28 0.82
N LYS A 345 -12.52 -9.22 1.42
CA LYS A 345 -12.18 -8.23 2.45
C LYS A 345 -12.42 -6.79 1.98
N VAL A 346 -12.36 -6.51 0.68
CA VAL A 346 -12.67 -5.17 0.14
C VAL A 346 -14.17 -4.89 0.09
N ASP A 347 -15.04 -5.88 0.26
CA ASP A 347 -16.47 -5.69 0.38
C ASP A 347 -16.82 -5.22 1.81
N PRO A 348 -17.43 -4.04 1.99
CA PRO A 348 -17.78 -3.54 3.30
C PRO A 348 -18.88 -4.37 3.99
N ASP A 349 -19.67 -5.14 3.24
CA ASP A 349 -20.81 -5.91 3.73
C ASP A 349 -20.45 -7.34 4.17
N VAL A 350 -19.22 -7.80 3.87
CA VAL A 350 -18.74 -9.13 4.29
C VAL A 350 -18.23 -9.08 5.73
N GLU A 351 -18.68 -10.04 6.55
CA GLU A 351 -18.21 -10.20 7.94
C GLU A 351 -16.71 -10.48 8.00
N ARG A 352 -15.99 -9.69 8.80
CA ARG A 352 -14.53 -9.57 8.81
C ARG A 352 -13.81 -10.63 9.65
N ASN A 353 -14.48 -11.65 10.17
CA ASN A 353 -13.95 -12.40 11.33
C ASN A 353 -13.18 -13.69 11.02
N THR A 354 -13.01 -14.14 9.81
CA THR A 354 -12.48 -15.50 9.59
C THR A 354 -11.25 -15.65 8.71
N MET A 355 -10.84 -14.66 7.90
CA MET A 355 -9.83 -14.90 6.86
C MET A 355 -8.80 -13.77 6.69
N HIS A 356 -8.24 -13.26 7.79
CA HIS A 356 -7.29 -12.16 7.74
C HIS A 356 -5.86 -12.64 8.06
N ILE A 357 -4.89 -12.09 7.33
CA ILE A 357 -3.45 -12.30 7.57
C ILE A 357 -3.04 -11.87 9.00
N ALA A 358 -3.68 -10.82 9.55
CA ALA A 358 -3.34 -10.28 10.85
C ALA A 358 -3.43 -11.30 12.01
N PRO A 359 -4.43 -12.20 12.10
CA PRO A 359 -4.44 -13.27 13.10
C PRO A 359 -3.27 -14.24 12.96
N ALA A 360 -2.85 -14.57 11.73
CA ALA A 360 -1.73 -15.47 11.50
C ALA A 360 -0.39 -14.86 11.93
N VAL A 361 -0.16 -13.58 11.58
CA VAL A 361 1.02 -12.81 12.00
C VAL A 361 1.02 -12.63 13.52
N LYS A 362 -0.14 -12.33 14.13
CA LYS A 362 -0.29 -12.27 15.58
C LYS A 362 0.07 -13.59 16.26
N THR A 363 -0.36 -14.72 15.71
CA THR A 363 -0.04 -16.05 16.28
C THR A 363 1.47 -16.29 16.34
N VAL A 364 2.21 -15.92 15.28
CA VAL A 364 3.68 -16.00 15.27
C VAL A 364 4.28 -15.09 16.36
N LEU A 365 3.81 -13.85 16.43
CA LEU A 365 4.30 -12.88 17.40
C LEU A 365 3.99 -13.29 18.84
N ASP A 366 2.79 -13.82 19.13
CA ASP A 366 2.42 -14.35 20.46
C ASP A 366 3.36 -15.48 20.92
N GLY A 367 3.98 -16.18 19.98
CA GLY A 367 4.96 -17.24 20.21
C GLY A 367 6.29 -16.77 20.77
N ALA A 368 6.63 -15.49 20.64
CA ALA A 368 7.92 -14.92 21.02
C ALA A 368 8.29 -15.24 22.49
N ARG A 369 9.51 -15.75 22.67
CA ARG A 369 10.09 -16.10 23.99
C ARG A 369 11.43 -15.44 24.25
N GLN A 370 12.22 -15.22 23.20
CA GLN A 370 13.56 -14.65 23.28
C GLN A 370 13.61 -13.27 22.62
N GLN A 371 13.18 -13.17 21.36
CA GLN A 371 13.28 -11.94 20.60
C GLN A 371 12.13 -11.80 19.59
N ALA A 372 11.71 -10.55 19.33
CA ALA A 372 10.93 -10.21 18.14
C ALA A 372 11.48 -8.93 17.51
N LEU A 373 11.93 -9.04 16.25
CA LEU A 373 12.33 -7.91 15.41
C LEU A 373 11.18 -7.60 14.45
N LEU A 374 10.68 -6.37 14.49
CA LEU A 374 9.60 -5.90 13.64
C LEU A 374 10.11 -4.77 12.74
N VAL A 375 9.92 -4.92 11.44
CA VAL A 375 10.20 -3.87 10.45
C VAL A 375 8.91 -3.48 9.78
N SER A 376 8.52 -2.21 9.90
CA SER A 376 7.33 -1.69 9.24
C SER A 376 7.48 -0.19 8.99
N PRO A 377 7.35 0.28 7.75
CA PRO A 377 7.40 1.72 7.43
C PRO A 377 6.25 2.49 8.09
N TYR A 378 5.11 1.83 8.22
CA TYR A 378 3.90 2.34 8.86
C TYR A 378 3.60 1.47 10.08
N PHE A 379 3.87 2.03 11.26
CA PHE A 379 3.77 1.33 12.52
C PHE A 379 2.80 2.05 13.46
N ILE A 380 1.56 1.59 13.51
CA ILE A 380 0.53 2.13 14.40
C ILE A 380 -0.06 0.95 15.18
N PRO A 381 0.57 0.54 16.31
CA PRO A 381 0.15 -0.65 17.03
C PRO A 381 -1.25 -0.53 17.67
N GLY A 382 -1.71 0.70 17.91
CA GLY A 382 -2.90 0.93 18.70
C GLY A 382 -2.73 0.45 20.16
N LYS A 383 -3.70 0.70 21.01
CA LYS A 383 -3.64 0.29 22.42
C LYS A 383 -3.45 -1.22 22.60
N LEU A 384 -4.15 -2.02 21.77
CA LEU A 384 -4.05 -3.49 21.85
C LEU A 384 -2.67 -4.00 21.40
N GLY A 385 -2.06 -3.39 20.38
CA GLY A 385 -0.71 -3.74 19.96
C GLY A 385 0.34 -3.38 21.01
N VAL A 386 0.23 -2.20 21.63
CA VAL A 386 1.11 -1.83 22.77
C VAL A 386 0.97 -2.85 23.90
N GLN A 387 -0.25 -3.21 24.30
CA GLN A 387 -0.49 -4.21 25.35
C GLN A 387 0.10 -5.58 24.98
N LEU A 388 -0.03 -6.01 23.72
CA LEU A 388 0.56 -7.25 23.25
C LEU A 388 2.09 -7.21 23.36
N LEU A 389 2.74 -6.19 22.81
CA LEU A 389 4.20 -6.07 22.85
C LEU A 389 4.73 -5.94 24.28
N ALA A 390 4.04 -5.16 25.13
CA ALA A 390 4.36 -5.05 26.55
C ALA A 390 4.27 -6.40 27.27
N ALA A 391 3.24 -7.21 26.99
CA ALA A 391 3.12 -8.55 27.57
C ALA A 391 4.22 -9.50 27.11
N LEU A 392 4.72 -9.36 25.87
CA LEU A 392 5.87 -10.14 25.38
C LEU A 392 7.16 -9.72 26.12
N ALA A 393 7.41 -8.41 26.24
CA ALA A 393 8.57 -7.87 26.95
C ALA A 393 8.55 -8.29 28.44
N GLN A 394 7.39 -8.25 29.11
CA GLN A 394 7.23 -8.72 30.48
C GLN A 394 7.51 -10.22 30.66
N ARG A 395 7.37 -11.03 29.61
CA ARG A 395 7.75 -12.45 29.59
C ARG A 395 9.24 -12.67 29.34
N GLY A 396 10.00 -11.61 29.15
CA GLY A 396 11.44 -11.64 28.94
C GLY A 396 11.89 -11.64 27.48
N ALA A 397 10.98 -11.45 26.51
CA ALA A 397 11.36 -11.32 25.12
C ALA A 397 11.91 -9.91 24.83
N GLU A 398 13.02 -9.84 24.09
CA GLU A 398 13.56 -8.58 23.57
C GLU A 398 12.75 -8.16 22.32
N ILE A 399 12.09 -7.00 22.40
CA ILE A 399 11.25 -6.48 21.31
C ILE A 399 11.92 -5.26 20.71
N GLU A 400 12.21 -5.32 19.42
CA GLU A 400 12.81 -4.22 18.67
C GLU A 400 11.95 -3.87 17.47
N VAL A 401 11.71 -2.58 17.26
CA VAL A 401 10.90 -2.06 16.17
C VAL A 401 11.72 -1.07 15.34
N LEU A 402 11.75 -1.27 14.03
CA LEU A 402 12.31 -0.34 13.06
C LEU A 402 11.18 0.22 12.20
N THR A 403 11.01 1.54 12.24
CA THR A 403 10.01 2.28 11.44
C THR A 403 10.62 3.54 10.83
N ASN A 404 9.87 4.33 10.09
CA ASN A 404 10.36 5.60 9.54
C ASN A 404 10.36 6.72 10.58
N SER A 405 11.43 7.53 10.59
CA SER A 405 11.41 8.83 11.28
C SER A 405 10.43 9.80 10.60
N LEU A 406 10.05 10.86 11.30
CA LEU A 406 9.21 11.92 10.71
C LEU A 406 9.86 12.56 9.48
N ALA A 407 11.19 12.60 9.42
CA ALA A 407 11.90 13.16 8.27
C ALA A 407 11.86 12.22 7.06
N ALA A 408 11.91 10.89 7.29
CA ALA A 408 11.99 9.87 6.24
C ALA A 408 10.62 9.43 5.70
N THR A 409 9.54 9.54 6.51
CA THR A 409 8.22 9.05 6.10
C THR A 409 7.67 9.84 4.90
N ASP A 410 7.09 9.12 3.96
CA ASP A 410 6.28 9.61 2.84
C ASP A 410 4.84 9.93 3.28
N GLU A 411 4.36 9.34 4.42
CA GLU A 411 3.01 9.52 4.96
C GLU A 411 3.05 10.15 6.37
N PRO A 412 3.16 11.50 6.49
CA PRO A 412 3.20 12.19 7.79
C PRO A 412 1.98 11.93 8.68
N GLU A 413 0.83 11.64 8.10
CA GLU A 413 -0.41 11.30 8.79
C GLU A 413 -0.27 9.98 9.56
N VAL A 414 0.35 8.98 8.95
CA VAL A 414 0.65 7.68 9.58
C VAL A 414 1.66 7.86 10.71
N HIS A 415 2.69 8.70 10.49
CA HIS A 415 3.65 9.02 11.55
C HIS A 415 2.99 9.70 12.76
N ALA A 416 1.97 10.56 12.55
CA ALA A 416 1.19 11.15 13.62
C ALA A 416 0.46 10.08 14.46
N GLY A 417 -0.03 9.02 13.83
CA GLY A 417 -0.62 7.86 14.50
C GLY A 417 0.40 7.11 15.36
N TYR A 418 1.60 6.85 14.84
CA TYR A 418 2.70 6.19 15.55
C TYR A 418 3.19 7.01 16.76
N ALA A 419 3.42 8.29 16.56
CA ALA A 419 4.01 9.17 17.58
C ALA A 419 3.23 9.19 18.91
N ARG A 420 1.95 8.87 18.90
CA ARG A 420 1.10 8.76 20.11
C ARG A 420 1.49 7.61 21.03
N TYR A 421 2.13 6.56 20.47
CA TYR A 421 2.44 5.32 21.19
C TYR A 421 3.91 5.20 21.56
N ARG A 422 4.77 6.15 21.15
CA ARG A 422 6.20 6.10 21.43
C ARG A 422 6.52 5.95 22.91
N GLU A 423 5.92 6.80 23.74
CA GLU A 423 6.17 6.81 25.19
C GLU A 423 5.70 5.49 25.82
N ASP A 424 4.48 5.05 25.52
CA ASP A 424 3.94 3.78 26.04
C ASP A 424 4.81 2.56 25.64
N LEU A 425 5.34 2.55 24.42
CA LEU A 425 6.21 1.48 23.93
C LEU A 425 7.56 1.50 24.66
N LEU A 426 8.18 2.67 24.79
CA LEU A 426 9.46 2.82 25.49
C LEU A 426 9.33 2.49 26.97
N ASP A 427 8.24 2.89 27.63
CA ASP A 427 7.94 2.54 29.02
C ASP A 427 7.72 1.03 29.21
N ALA A 428 7.24 0.35 28.19
CA ALA A 428 7.11 -1.11 28.18
C ALA A 428 8.44 -1.84 27.89
N GLY A 429 9.57 -1.11 27.69
CA GLY A 429 10.88 -1.68 27.43
C GLY A 429 11.12 -2.12 25.99
N ILE A 430 10.33 -1.61 25.05
CA ILE A 430 10.47 -1.90 23.62
C ILE A 430 11.52 -0.97 23.01
N ALA A 431 12.52 -1.50 22.32
CA ALA A 431 13.52 -0.71 21.62
C ALA A 431 12.94 -0.15 20.30
N LEU A 432 13.01 1.17 20.13
CA LEU A 432 12.50 1.86 18.95
C LEU A 432 13.64 2.45 18.12
N TYR A 433 13.66 2.09 16.84
CA TYR A 433 14.57 2.64 15.85
C TYR A 433 13.78 3.36 14.76
N GLU A 434 14.16 4.60 14.48
CA GLU A 434 13.55 5.41 13.44
C GLU A 434 14.53 5.65 12.29
N PHE A 435 14.22 5.07 11.12
CA PHE A 435 15.08 5.14 9.93
C PHE A 435 15.26 6.58 9.46
N LYS A 436 16.51 6.96 9.13
CA LYS A 436 16.86 8.31 8.67
C LYS A 436 16.57 8.47 7.18
N PRO A 437 16.23 9.70 6.73
CA PRO A 437 16.30 10.05 5.33
C PRO A 437 17.78 10.16 4.91
N ILE A 438 18.37 9.06 4.50
CA ILE A 438 19.75 9.05 3.99
C ILE A 438 19.71 9.74 2.63
N GLY A 439 20.53 10.81 2.45
CA GLY A 439 20.55 11.59 1.23
C GLY A 439 20.83 10.72 0.01
N GLY A 440 19.98 10.79 -1.00
CA GLY A 440 20.22 10.21 -2.30
C GLY A 440 21.52 10.73 -2.93
N ARG A 441 22.00 10.05 -3.98
CA ARG A 441 23.29 10.29 -4.68
C ARG A 441 23.55 11.74 -5.13
N THR A 442 22.55 12.62 -5.09
CA THR A 442 22.67 14.05 -5.42
C THR A 442 22.17 14.91 -4.28
N GLY A 443 23.06 15.67 -3.66
CA GLY A 443 22.79 16.56 -2.52
C GLY A 443 21.91 17.79 -2.81
N GLN A 444 20.88 17.68 -3.63
CA GLN A 444 19.91 18.74 -3.89
C GLN A 444 18.61 18.48 -3.12
N ARG A 445 18.45 19.21 -2.01
CA ARG A 445 17.19 19.28 -1.27
C ARG A 445 16.17 20.13 -2.04
N ALA A 446 15.14 19.51 -2.59
CA ALA A 446 13.94 20.24 -2.98
C ALA A 446 13.12 20.58 -1.72
N TYR A 447 12.81 21.87 -1.52
CA TYR A 447 11.97 22.34 -0.43
C TYR A 447 10.57 21.73 -0.53
N GLY A 448 10.18 20.88 0.43
CA GLY A 448 8.80 20.43 0.61
C GLY A 448 8.47 18.98 0.24
N THR A 449 9.40 18.21 -0.35
CA THR A 449 9.29 16.77 -0.56
C THR A 449 10.38 16.05 0.24
N SER A 450 10.10 14.86 0.77
CA SER A 450 11.11 14.00 1.39
C SER A 450 12.03 13.45 0.30
N SER A 451 13.03 14.24 -0.12
CA SER A 451 14.10 13.76 -0.98
C SER A 451 15.07 12.94 -0.14
N GLY A 452 14.95 11.63 -0.16
CA GLY A 452 15.79 10.75 0.63
C GLY A 452 15.33 9.31 0.56
N VAL A 453 16.11 8.43 1.17
CA VAL A 453 15.72 7.01 1.30
C VAL A 453 14.68 6.88 2.41
N SER A 454 13.57 6.20 2.12
CA SER A 454 12.52 5.83 3.08
C SER A 454 12.49 4.30 3.25
N LEU A 455 12.23 3.82 4.46
CA LEU A 455 11.99 2.41 4.71
C LEU A 455 10.63 2.01 4.12
N HIS A 456 10.57 0.84 3.44
CA HIS A 456 9.31 0.29 2.94
C HIS A 456 9.15 -1.23 3.18
N ALA A 457 10.15 -1.91 3.75
CA ALA A 457 10.10 -3.34 4.08
C ALA A 457 9.05 -3.65 5.17
N LYS A 458 8.35 -4.77 5.03
CA LYS A 458 7.39 -5.30 5.99
C LYS A 458 7.81 -6.75 6.31
N THR A 459 8.52 -6.89 7.42
CA THR A 459 9.05 -8.20 7.83
C THR A 459 9.15 -8.32 9.35
N MET A 460 9.15 -9.54 9.82
CA MET A 460 9.28 -9.87 11.23
C MET A 460 10.14 -11.11 11.39
N VAL A 461 10.98 -11.12 12.41
CA VAL A 461 11.70 -12.32 12.88
C VAL A 461 11.33 -12.56 14.33
N VAL A 462 11.02 -13.81 14.67
CA VAL A 462 10.72 -14.25 16.04
C VAL A 462 11.65 -15.41 16.40
N ASP A 463 12.29 -15.27 17.55
CA ASP A 463 13.14 -16.30 18.18
C ASP A 463 14.20 -16.89 17.24
N HIS A 464 14.75 -16.08 16.32
CA HIS A 464 15.82 -16.43 15.38
C HIS A 464 15.50 -17.52 14.35
N HIS A 465 14.23 -17.92 14.20
CA HIS A 465 13.84 -18.95 13.23
C HIS A 465 12.52 -18.70 12.50
N GLN A 466 11.52 -18.08 13.13
CA GLN A 466 10.26 -17.77 12.47
C GLN A 466 10.33 -16.41 11.77
N VAL A 467 10.02 -16.39 10.50
CA VAL A 467 10.11 -15.21 9.65
C VAL A 467 8.76 -14.94 9.01
N PHE A 468 8.36 -13.69 8.98
CA PHE A 468 7.32 -13.17 8.10
C PHE A 468 7.93 -12.21 7.09
N VAL A 469 7.61 -12.38 5.80
CA VAL A 469 7.89 -11.40 4.73
C VAL A 469 6.64 -11.21 3.90
N GLY A 470 6.21 -9.96 3.69
CA GLY A 470 5.01 -9.71 2.93
C GLY A 470 4.71 -8.25 2.68
N SER A 471 3.43 -7.97 2.46
CA SER A 471 2.92 -6.63 2.16
C SER A 471 2.31 -5.93 3.38
N MET A 472 2.00 -6.66 4.46
CA MET A 472 1.25 -6.16 5.62
C MET A 472 2.09 -5.23 6.49
N ASN A 473 1.66 -3.98 6.65
CA ASN A 473 2.15 -3.07 7.67
C ASN A 473 1.54 -3.37 9.05
N PHE A 474 2.21 -2.92 10.10
CA PHE A 474 1.67 -2.97 11.46
C PHE A 474 0.81 -1.74 11.74
N ASP A 475 -0.28 -1.58 10.99
CA ASP A 475 -1.21 -0.47 11.08
C ASP A 475 -2.68 -0.92 10.97
N PRO A 476 -3.66 -0.06 11.36
CA PRO A 476 -5.09 -0.39 11.28
C PRO A 476 -5.60 -0.59 9.85
N ARG A 477 -5.01 0.10 8.85
CA ARG A 477 -5.40 -0.02 7.44
C ARG A 477 -5.07 -1.40 6.89
N SER A 478 -3.85 -1.89 7.08
CA SER A 478 -3.43 -3.24 6.67
C SER A 478 -4.23 -4.31 7.41
N ARG A 479 -4.49 -4.11 8.72
CA ARG A 479 -5.29 -5.04 9.50
C ARG A 479 -6.74 -5.14 9.02
N SER A 480 -7.40 -4.02 8.68
CA SER A 480 -8.86 -3.96 8.59
C SER A 480 -9.43 -3.53 7.23
N LEU A 481 -8.66 -2.86 6.40
CA LEU A 481 -9.13 -2.25 5.15
C LEU A 481 -8.51 -2.89 3.92
N ASN A 482 -7.18 -2.89 3.81
CA ASN A 482 -6.49 -3.45 2.65
C ASN A 482 -6.44 -4.96 2.71
N THR A 483 -6.44 -5.60 1.56
CA THR A 483 -6.01 -7.00 1.49
C THR A 483 -4.50 -7.06 1.44
N GLU A 484 -3.94 -8.02 2.15
CA GLU A 484 -2.51 -8.22 2.32
C GLU A 484 -2.13 -9.69 2.06
N MET A 485 -0.84 -9.92 1.80
CA MET A 485 -0.27 -11.26 1.67
C MET A 485 1.15 -11.32 2.22
N GLY A 486 1.60 -12.51 2.54
CA GLY A 486 2.98 -12.76 2.92
C GLY A 486 3.25 -14.24 3.16
N VAL A 487 4.50 -14.58 3.35
CA VAL A 487 4.94 -15.93 3.69
C VAL A 487 5.42 -15.96 5.14
N ILE A 488 5.03 -17.00 5.86
CA ILE A 488 5.59 -17.35 7.17
C ILE A 488 6.48 -18.56 6.93
N VAL A 489 7.74 -18.44 7.37
CA VAL A 489 8.79 -19.44 7.11
C VAL A 489 9.48 -19.79 8.42
N ASP A 490 9.61 -21.07 8.69
CA ASP A 490 10.45 -21.57 9.80
C ASP A 490 11.83 -21.92 9.23
N SER A 491 12.78 -20.99 9.36
CA SER A 491 14.12 -21.12 8.78
C SER A 491 15.13 -20.24 9.52
N PRO A 492 16.00 -20.83 10.36
CA PRO A 492 17.06 -20.07 11.03
C PRO A 492 18.00 -19.34 10.06
N GLY A 493 18.24 -19.93 8.89
CA GLY A 493 19.09 -19.32 7.87
C GLY A 493 18.48 -18.05 7.27
N LEU A 494 17.17 -18.07 6.96
CA LEU A 494 16.43 -16.90 6.48
C LEU A 494 16.29 -15.85 7.59
N ALA A 495 15.99 -16.27 8.83
CA ALA A 495 15.94 -15.39 9.99
C ALA A 495 17.25 -14.61 10.15
N GLY A 496 18.40 -15.30 10.17
CA GLY A 496 19.71 -14.63 10.25
C GLY A 496 20.00 -13.67 9.08
N ALA A 497 19.47 -13.93 7.88
CA ALA A 497 19.60 -12.97 6.77
C ALA A 497 18.79 -11.69 7.00
N ILE A 498 17.59 -11.80 7.55
CA ILE A 498 16.72 -10.66 7.86
C ILE A 498 17.20 -9.91 9.11
N GLU A 499 17.75 -10.61 10.10
CA GLU A 499 18.41 -9.98 11.25
C GLU A 499 19.59 -9.10 10.81
N ARG A 500 20.41 -9.56 9.85
CA ARG A 500 21.47 -8.71 9.27
C ARG A 500 20.91 -7.48 8.55
N PHE A 501 19.79 -7.62 7.84
CA PHE A 501 19.10 -6.48 7.26
C PHE A 501 18.65 -5.51 8.35
N PHE A 502 17.99 -5.99 9.41
CA PHE A 502 17.56 -5.20 10.57
C PHE A 502 18.74 -4.46 11.18
N ALA A 503 19.80 -5.18 11.58
CA ALA A 503 20.99 -4.62 12.21
C ALA A 503 21.66 -3.54 11.33
N SER A 504 21.73 -3.77 10.00
CA SER A 504 22.22 -2.75 9.08
C SER A 504 21.33 -1.51 9.01
N ALA A 505 20.00 -1.70 9.02
CA ALA A 505 19.05 -0.61 8.87
C ALA A 505 18.84 0.18 10.17
N SER A 506 18.96 -0.47 11.35
CA SER A 506 18.89 0.14 12.69
C SER A 506 20.23 0.70 13.18
N ALA A 507 21.32 0.47 12.44
CA ALA A 507 22.64 0.98 12.82
C ALA A 507 22.62 2.48 13.05
N PRO A 508 23.43 3.03 13.99
CA PRO A 508 23.42 4.46 14.36
C PRO A 508 23.63 5.42 13.18
N ASP A 509 24.31 5.00 12.12
CA ASP A 509 24.49 5.80 10.91
C ASP A 509 23.21 5.87 10.06
N ASN A 510 22.32 4.90 10.17
CA ASN A 510 21.12 4.73 9.34
C ASN A 510 19.81 4.99 10.09
N ALA A 511 19.82 4.99 11.42
CA ALA A 511 18.63 5.19 12.23
C ALA A 511 18.90 6.04 13.48
N TYR A 512 17.83 6.54 14.07
CA TYR A 512 17.82 7.10 15.40
C TYR A 512 17.32 6.02 16.38
N HIS A 513 18.07 5.75 17.45
CA HIS A 513 17.58 5.04 18.59
C HIS A 513 16.77 5.99 19.48
N VAL A 514 15.50 5.74 19.66
CA VAL A 514 14.60 6.59 20.47
C VAL A 514 14.60 6.08 21.91
N VAL A 515 14.86 6.96 22.86
CA VAL A 515 14.92 6.61 24.28
C VAL A 515 14.13 7.61 25.14
N LEU A 516 13.71 7.19 26.33
CA LEU A 516 13.21 8.07 27.37
C LEU A 516 14.31 8.30 28.41
N ASP A 517 14.76 9.55 28.52
CA ASP A 517 15.71 9.95 29.55
C ASP A 517 14.95 10.40 30.80
N ALA A 518 15.25 9.76 31.93
CA ALA A 518 14.70 10.14 33.22
C ALA A 518 15.49 11.34 33.76
N GLY A 519 14.96 12.55 33.59
CA GLY A 519 15.54 13.76 34.11
C GLY A 519 15.39 13.86 35.65
N ASP A 520 16.18 14.77 36.25
CA ASP A 520 16.07 15.13 37.65
C ASP A 520 14.63 15.56 38.01
N GLY A 521 13.99 14.88 38.97
CA GLY A 521 12.65 15.20 39.42
C GLY A 521 11.52 14.40 38.75
N GLY A 522 11.80 13.34 37.99
CA GLY A 522 10.81 12.41 37.43
C GLY A 522 10.18 12.87 36.11
N SER A 523 10.66 13.96 35.49
CA SER A 523 10.27 14.33 34.14
C SER A 523 10.96 13.43 33.12
N LYS A 524 10.19 12.78 32.23
CA LYS A 524 10.72 11.99 31.12
C LYS A 524 10.92 12.88 29.90
N THR A 525 12.09 12.82 29.29
CA THR A 525 12.39 13.53 28.04
C THR A 525 12.72 12.53 26.95
N MET A 526 11.98 12.56 25.85
CA MET A 526 12.27 11.73 24.70
C MET A 526 13.50 12.24 23.95
N GLN A 527 14.43 11.36 23.63
CA GLN A 527 15.66 11.68 22.90
C GLN A 527 15.83 10.72 21.71
N TRP A 528 16.39 11.27 20.62
CA TRP A 528 16.80 10.53 19.43
C TRP A 528 18.33 10.49 19.39
N ILE A 529 18.90 9.32 19.58
CA ILE A 529 20.36 9.12 19.62
C ILE A 529 20.81 8.53 18.28
N THR A 530 21.88 9.07 17.74
CA THR A 530 22.42 8.63 16.45
C THR A 530 23.90 8.93 16.34
N ARG A 531 24.53 8.51 15.23
CA ARG A 531 25.91 8.86 14.90
C ARG A 531 25.98 9.69 13.61
N GLU A 532 26.84 10.68 13.59
CA GLU A 532 27.20 11.46 12.41
C GLU A 532 28.73 11.45 12.30
N GLY A 533 29.26 10.58 11.44
CA GLY A 533 30.69 10.24 11.43
C GLY A 533 31.09 9.56 12.76
N GLU A 534 32.11 10.09 13.44
CA GLU A 534 32.57 9.59 14.73
C GLU A 534 31.84 10.19 15.94
N VAL A 535 30.87 11.12 15.73
CA VAL A 535 30.24 11.88 16.80
C VAL A 535 28.84 11.35 17.08
N GLU A 536 28.57 10.98 18.35
CA GLU A 536 27.21 10.73 18.82
C GLU A 536 26.45 12.05 18.90
N ARG A 537 25.23 12.05 18.36
CA ARG A 537 24.29 13.16 18.39
C ARG A 537 23.03 12.79 19.14
N ARG A 538 22.53 13.71 19.95
CA ARG A 538 21.27 13.57 20.69
C ARG A 538 20.36 14.75 20.34
N TYR A 539 19.10 14.44 20.04
CA TYR A 539 18.08 15.42 19.72
C TYR A 539 16.91 15.25 20.69
N THR A 540 16.30 16.37 21.08
CA THR A 540 15.12 16.41 21.97
C THR A 540 13.83 16.62 21.21
N HIS A 541 13.86 16.51 19.89
CA HIS A 541 12.71 16.60 18.99
C HIS A 541 13.01 15.82 17.71
N ASP A 542 11.96 15.47 16.94
CA ASP A 542 12.12 14.74 15.68
C ASP A 542 13.20 15.39 14.79
N PRO A 543 14.33 14.69 14.54
CA PRO A 543 15.48 15.26 13.85
C PRO A 543 15.19 15.54 12.37
N GLN A 544 15.95 16.47 11.77
CA GLN A 544 15.86 16.83 10.34
C GLN A 544 14.46 17.28 9.90
N THR A 545 13.65 17.81 10.83
CA THR A 545 12.29 18.29 10.55
C THR A 545 12.14 19.77 10.86
N SER A 546 11.31 20.47 10.10
CA SER A 546 10.93 21.85 10.41
C SER A 546 9.94 21.92 11.58
N VAL A 547 9.90 23.04 12.29
CA VAL A 547 8.89 23.32 13.32
C VAL A 547 7.47 23.12 12.73
N TRP A 548 7.25 23.60 11.52
CA TRP A 548 5.96 23.46 10.84
C TRP A 548 5.55 21.98 10.60
N LYS A 549 6.49 21.14 10.15
CA LYS A 549 6.21 19.69 9.94
C LYS A 549 5.84 19.04 11.27
N ARG A 550 6.55 19.33 12.34
CA ARG A 550 6.24 18.81 13.70
C ARG A 550 4.88 19.28 14.20
N THR A 551 4.58 20.60 14.07
CA THR A 551 3.29 21.15 14.49
C THR A 551 2.14 20.53 13.67
N LYS A 552 2.30 20.38 12.34
CA LYS A 552 1.30 19.69 11.50
C LYS A 552 1.01 18.29 12.04
N VAL A 553 2.05 17.50 12.30
CA VAL A 553 1.91 16.12 12.80
C VAL A 553 1.26 16.07 14.19
N GLN A 554 1.61 16.99 15.10
CA GLN A 554 0.96 17.12 16.39
C GLN A 554 -0.55 17.42 16.27
N LEU A 555 -0.94 18.34 15.38
CA LEU A 555 -2.33 18.65 15.11
C LEU A 555 -3.08 17.47 14.50
N LEU A 556 -2.48 16.78 13.52
CA LEU A 556 -3.05 15.55 12.94
C LEU A 556 -3.21 14.46 14.00
N GLY A 557 -2.27 14.37 14.94
CA GLY A 557 -2.34 13.48 16.09
C GLY A 557 -3.55 13.70 17.00
N LEU A 558 -4.20 14.85 16.99
CA LEU A 558 -5.41 15.10 17.76
C LEU A 558 -6.70 14.63 17.06
N LEU A 559 -6.63 14.31 15.76
CA LEU A 559 -7.80 13.88 15.00
C LEU A 559 -8.09 12.39 15.23
N PRO A 560 -9.37 11.96 15.26
CA PRO A 560 -9.77 10.57 15.40
C PRO A 560 -9.71 9.81 14.07
N ILE A 561 -8.59 9.90 13.35
CA ILE A 561 -8.41 9.31 12.02
C ILE A 561 -7.63 7.98 12.03
N GLU A 562 -7.20 7.51 13.20
CA GLU A 562 -6.35 6.31 13.35
C GLU A 562 -6.93 5.08 12.64
N GLY A 563 -8.26 4.90 12.67
CA GLY A 563 -8.91 3.77 11.99
C GLY A 563 -8.88 3.82 10.46
N LEU A 564 -8.42 4.94 9.89
CA LEU A 564 -8.29 5.14 8.44
C LEU A 564 -6.83 5.08 7.95
N LEU A 565 -5.88 5.13 8.91
CA LEU A 565 -4.43 5.13 8.68
C LEU A 565 -3.87 3.72 8.54
#